data_f64c621a75e93f9dbb9d6d20bf0ac46b
#
_entry.id   f64c621a75e93f9dbb9d6d20bf0ac46b
#
_cell.length_a   1.000
_cell.length_b   1.000
_cell.length_c   1.000
_cell.angle_alpha   90.00
_cell.angle_beta   90.00
_cell.angle_gamma   90.00
#
_symmetry.space_group_name_H-M   'P 1'
#
loop_
_entity.id
_entity.type
_entity.pdbx_description
1 polymer ?
#
loop_
_entity_poly.entity_id
_entity_poly.type
_entity_poly.pdbx_seq_one_letter_code
_entity_poly.pdbx_strand_id
1 'polypeptide(L)'
;YQRCGEHIATVGNSFALEKLLQENPHIGTWIIDEAAFYDERLAYVIKKESDRRGLVFVMPTLLLNFRGEIFNATARLLVETATEIYPFSAYCEHPDCLQNGYNTYRYYIVDGIECPALYFDPLIIIGGDRKKEDPFEPNYCTRCDQHHFLPGKQYTFFTLKPLGIEASRGNMQPLMQELAAIQDDIERSELFNTFKTEYLDCANPSPERINALRVPCIAERALIFLFAEQNLLSADQMRTLVKELHLNKEYLDKRLSYNKRPLVWN
;
A
#
# COMPACT_ATOMS: atom_id res chain seq x y z
N TYR A 1 -10.82 -25.23 7.42
CA TYR A 1 -9.93 -24.63 8.45
C TYR A 1 -9.79 -25.66 9.57
N GLN A 2 -8.61 -26.28 9.70
CA GLN A 2 -8.27 -27.06 10.88
C GLN A 2 -7.84 -26.07 11.97
N ARG A 3 -8.59 -26.00 13.06
CA ARG A 3 -8.19 -25.17 14.21
C ARG A 3 -7.00 -25.85 14.88
N CYS A 4 -5.93 -25.11 15.08
CA CYS A 4 -4.76 -25.59 15.84
C CYS A 4 -5.02 -25.67 17.35
N GLY A 5 -6.27 -25.58 17.80
CA GLY A 5 -6.67 -25.78 19.17
C GLY A 5 -6.15 -24.71 20.16
N GLU A 6 -5.58 -25.19 21.25
CA GLU A 6 -5.21 -24.36 22.41
C GLU A 6 -3.99 -23.43 22.19
N HIS A 7 -3.30 -23.56 21.05
CA HIS A 7 -2.03 -22.88 20.78
C HIS A 7 -2.14 -21.71 19.82
N ILE A 8 -3.34 -21.11 19.68
CA ILE A 8 -3.53 -19.90 18.88
C ILE A 8 -3.57 -18.69 19.82
N ALA A 9 -2.70 -17.72 19.57
CA ALA A 9 -2.70 -16.44 20.26
C ALA A 9 -2.74 -15.28 19.26
N THR A 10 -3.44 -14.21 19.60
CA THR A 10 -3.42 -12.96 18.84
C THR A 10 -2.52 -11.97 19.56
N VAL A 11 -1.45 -11.55 18.90
CA VAL A 11 -0.50 -10.57 19.42
C VAL A 11 -0.35 -9.42 18.44
N GLY A 12 -0.38 -8.19 18.94
CA GLY A 12 -0.40 -6.99 18.10
C GLY A 12 0.98 -6.37 17.85
N ASN A 13 2.04 -6.85 18.51
CA ASN A 13 3.39 -6.29 18.37
C ASN A 13 4.47 -7.26 18.84
N SER A 14 5.73 -6.96 18.55
CA SER A 14 6.89 -7.80 18.89
C SER A 14 7.14 -7.95 20.40
N PHE A 15 6.74 -6.99 21.23
CA PHE A 15 6.89 -7.08 22.69
C PHE A 15 5.94 -8.11 23.29
N ALA A 16 4.68 -8.11 22.81
CA ALA A 16 3.70 -9.11 23.24
C ALA A 16 4.10 -10.51 22.78
N LEU A 17 4.67 -10.65 21.57
CA LEU A 17 5.22 -11.91 21.11
C LEU A 17 6.38 -12.38 21.99
N GLU A 18 7.37 -11.53 22.28
CA GLU A 18 8.52 -11.90 23.13
C GLU A 18 8.05 -12.39 24.51
N LYS A 19 7.06 -11.73 25.11
CA LYS A 19 6.45 -12.18 26.36
C LYS A 19 5.82 -13.57 26.23
N LEU A 20 5.04 -13.78 25.15
CA LEU A 20 4.40 -15.08 24.88
C LEU A 20 5.43 -16.21 24.72
N LEU A 21 6.55 -15.94 24.03
CA LEU A 21 7.67 -16.89 23.88
C LEU A 21 8.29 -17.27 25.21
N GLN A 22 8.40 -16.32 26.15
CA GLN A 22 8.95 -16.54 27.49
C GLN A 22 7.99 -17.36 28.39
N GLU A 23 6.69 -17.10 28.28
CA GLU A 23 5.64 -17.78 29.04
C GLU A 23 5.43 -19.22 28.57
N ASN A 24 5.89 -19.58 27.37
CA ASN A 24 5.75 -20.90 26.78
C ASN A 24 7.10 -21.52 26.40
N PRO A 25 7.98 -21.79 27.37
CA PRO A 25 9.35 -22.22 27.11
C PRO A 25 9.45 -23.64 26.48
N HIS A 26 8.39 -24.44 26.57
CA HIS A 26 8.33 -25.80 26.06
C HIS A 26 7.98 -25.89 24.58
N ILE A 27 7.54 -24.77 23.95
CA ILE A 27 7.18 -24.73 22.52
C ILE A 27 8.44 -24.45 21.71
N GLY A 28 8.79 -25.38 20.81
CA GLY A 28 9.97 -25.29 19.96
C GLY A 28 9.73 -24.67 18.57
N THR A 29 8.48 -24.68 18.07
CA THR A 29 8.13 -24.17 16.74
C THR A 29 6.99 -23.17 16.82
N TRP A 30 7.16 -22.03 16.16
CA TRP A 30 6.21 -20.94 16.15
C TRP A 30 5.86 -20.56 14.71
N ILE A 31 4.58 -20.39 14.42
CA ILE A 31 4.09 -19.87 13.15
C ILE A 31 3.57 -18.47 13.42
N ILE A 32 4.16 -17.47 12.75
CA ILE A 32 3.79 -16.06 12.88
C ILE A 32 3.16 -15.64 11.55
N ASP A 33 1.84 -15.64 11.52
CA ASP A 33 1.09 -15.23 10.34
C ASP A 33 1.20 -13.72 10.14
N GLU A 34 1.21 -13.28 8.88
CA GLU A 34 1.30 -11.87 8.48
C GLU A 34 2.49 -11.12 9.12
N ALA A 35 3.64 -11.79 9.24
CA ALA A 35 4.82 -11.31 9.97
C ALA A 35 5.30 -9.91 9.52
N ALA A 36 5.12 -9.52 8.25
CA ALA A 36 5.52 -8.21 7.75
C ALA A 36 4.71 -7.04 8.32
N PHE A 37 3.55 -7.28 8.94
CA PHE A 37 2.76 -6.23 9.60
C PHE A 37 3.21 -5.87 11.00
N TYR A 38 4.13 -6.65 11.57
CA TYR A 38 4.77 -6.33 12.86
C TYR A 38 5.77 -5.17 12.71
N ASP A 39 6.26 -4.69 13.83
CA ASP A 39 7.38 -3.75 13.88
C ASP A 39 8.73 -4.45 13.56
N GLU A 40 9.75 -3.68 13.17
CA GLU A 40 11.07 -4.18 12.76
C GLU A 40 11.79 -5.00 13.85
N ARG A 41 11.46 -4.75 15.11
CA ARG A 41 12.02 -5.48 16.25
C ARG A 41 11.70 -6.98 16.18
N LEU A 42 10.63 -7.37 15.46
CA LEU A 42 10.27 -8.77 15.27
C LEU A 42 11.45 -9.61 14.76
N ALA A 43 12.14 -9.15 13.73
CA ALA A 43 13.27 -9.88 13.15
C ALA A 43 14.38 -10.14 14.18
N TYR A 44 14.67 -9.17 15.03
CA TYR A 44 15.66 -9.30 16.10
C TYR A 44 15.21 -10.24 17.21
N VAL A 45 13.93 -10.22 17.59
CA VAL A 45 13.36 -11.16 18.57
C VAL A 45 13.46 -12.60 18.05
N ILE A 46 13.07 -12.83 16.82
CA ILE A 46 13.14 -14.14 16.16
C ILE A 46 14.59 -14.65 16.15
N LYS A 47 15.52 -13.84 15.65
CA LYS A 47 16.92 -14.23 15.59
C LYS A 47 17.49 -14.53 16.97
N LYS A 48 17.26 -13.67 17.95
CA LYS A 48 17.71 -13.85 19.34
C LYS A 48 17.19 -15.15 19.96
N GLU A 49 15.91 -15.44 19.82
CA GLU A 49 15.31 -16.63 20.41
C GLU A 49 15.67 -17.91 19.64
N SER A 50 15.87 -17.82 18.33
CA SER A 50 16.41 -18.92 17.52
C SER A 50 17.85 -19.25 17.94
N ASP A 51 18.73 -18.25 18.02
CA ASP A 51 20.14 -18.45 18.39
C ASP A 51 20.29 -18.97 19.83
N ARG A 52 19.48 -18.46 20.77
CA ARG A 52 19.59 -18.77 22.21
C ARG A 52 18.95 -20.10 22.60
N ARG A 53 17.80 -20.43 22.00
CA ARG A 53 16.95 -21.56 22.42
C ARG A 53 16.75 -22.60 21.33
N GLY A 54 17.26 -22.40 20.13
CA GLY A 54 17.05 -23.27 19.00
C GLY A 54 15.59 -23.29 18.52
N LEU A 55 14.85 -22.17 18.72
CA LEU A 55 13.45 -22.11 18.27
C LEU A 55 13.38 -22.02 16.75
N VAL A 56 12.40 -22.70 16.17
CA VAL A 56 12.07 -22.63 14.75
C VAL A 56 10.89 -21.66 14.55
N PHE A 57 11.06 -20.73 13.61
CA PHE A 57 10.02 -19.79 13.26
C PHE A 57 9.63 -19.97 11.78
N VAL A 58 8.33 -20.08 11.51
CA VAL A 58 7.77 -20.10 10.16
C VAL A 58 6.92 -18.81 10.01
N MET A 59 7.23 -18.01 9.00
CA MET A 59 6.65 -16.69 8.84
C MET A 59 5.96 -16.55 7.48
N PRO A 60 4.72 -17.05 7.34
CA PRO A 60 3.93 -16.76 6.14
C PRO A 60 3.68 -15.25 6.06
N THR A 61 4.05 -14.64 4.94
CA THR A 61 3.84 -13.19 4.77
C THR A 61 3.93 -12.76 3.31
N LEU A 62 3.34 -11.62 3.01
CA LEU A 62 3.54 -10.95 1.73
C LEU A 62 4.89 -10.24 1.74
N LEU A 63 5.73 -10.55 0.75
CA LEU A 63 7.02 -9.89 0.59
C LEU A 63 6.89 -8.58 -0.18
N LEU A 64 6.04 -8.56 -1.22
CA LEU A 64 5.86 -7.42 -2.11
C LEU A 64 4.52 -6.74 -1.87
N ASN A 65 4.52 -5.41 -1.94
CA ASN A 65 3.31 -4.61 -1.96
C ASN A 65 2.69 -4.58 -3.37
N PHE A 66 1.57 -3.87 -3.53
CA PHE A 66 0.87 -3.73 -4.82
C PHE A 66 1.68 -2.99 -5.90
N ARG A 67 2.79 -2.35 -5.53
CA ARG A 67 3.73 -1.69 -6.47
C ARG A 67 4.83 -2.63 -6.95
N GLY A 68 4.86 -3.89 -6.49
CA GLY A 68 5.96 -4.81 -6.75
C GLY A 68 7.25 -4.47 -5.99
N GLU A 69 7.16 -3.64 -4.95
CA GLU A 69 8.27 -3.23 -4.09
C GLU A 69 8.23 -4.04 -2.78
N ILE A 70 9.37 -4.17 -2.10
CA ILE A 70 9.40 -4.78 -0.77
C ILE A 70 8.41 -4.06 0.14
N PHE A 71 7.55 -4.83 0.81
CA PHE A 71 6.40 -4.31 1.53
C PHE A 71 6.76 -3.21 2.54
N ASN A 72 7.79 -3.48 3.37
CA ASN A 72 8.30 -2.52 4.35
C ASN A 72 9.67 -2.97 4.89
N ALA A 73 10.23 -2.24 5.86
CA ALA A 73 11.49 -2.56 6.49
C ALA A 73 11.45 -3.89 7.27
N THR A 74 10.33 -4.22 7.91
CA THR A 74 10.15 -5.52 8.58
C THR A 74 10.26 -6.68 7.59
N ALA A 75 9.56 -6.62 6.47
CA ALA A 75 9.65 -7.64 5.42
C ALA A 75 11.09 -7.81 4.92
N ARG A 76 11.83 -6.71 4.73
CA ARG A 76 13.24 -6.74 4.34
C ARG A 76 14.09 -7.46 5.38
N LEU A 77 13.98 -7.08 6.66
CA LEU A 77 14.75 -7.69 7.75
C LEU A 77 14.43 -9.17 7.92
N LEU A 78 13.17 -9.58 7.75
CA LEU A 78 12.79 -10.99 7.81
C LEU A 78 13.47 -11.80 6.70
N VAL A 79 13.55 -11.27 5.48
CA VAL A 79 14.28 -11.90 4.37
C VAL A 79 15.79 -11.97 4.64
N GLU A 80 16.38 -10.87 5.11
CA GLU A 80 17.82 -10.79 5.41
C GLU A 80 18.25 -11.73 6.56
N THR A 81 17.35 -12.05 7.48
CA THR A 81 17.64 -12.90 8.64
C THR A 81 17.13 -14.33 8.52
N ALA A 82 16.31 -14.64 7.53
CA ALA A 82 15.81 -15.99 7.28
C ALA A 82 16.93 -16.95 6.86
N THR A 83 16.90 -18.18 7.40
CA THR A 83 17.81 -19.24 6.99
C THR A 83 17.38 -19.88 5.67
N GLU A 84 16.07 -19.92 5.42
CA GLU A 84 15.47 -20.49 4.21
C GLU A 84 14.27 -19.65 3.79
N ILE A 85 14.08 -19.51 2.46
CA ILE A 85 12.96 -18.76 1.87
C ILE A 85 12.28 -19.67 0.85
N TYR A 86 10.97 -19.85 1.00
CA TYR A 86 10.13 -20.62 0.10
C TYR A 86 9.15 -19.70 -0.61
N PRO A 87 9.43 -19.26 -1.86
CA PRO A 87 8.50 -18.42 -2.60
C PRO A 87 7.30 -19.25 -3.07
N PHE A 88 6.11 -18.76 -2.79
CA PHE A 88 4.87 -19.31 -3.32
C PHE A 88 4.29 -18.37 -4.38
N SER A 89 3.71 -18.93 -5.41
CA SER A 89 2.91 -18.22 -6.40
C SER A 89 1.47 -18.73 -6.38
N ALA A 90 0.55 -17.92 -6.87
CA ALA A 90 -0.81 -18.34 -7.15
C ALA A 90 -1.06 -18.28 -8.66
N TYR A 91 -2.23 -18.70 -9.12
CA TYR A 91 -2.65 -18.46 -10.49
C TYR A 91 -3.10 -16.99 -10.68
N CYS A 92 -2.85 -16.47 -11.88
CA CYS A 92 -3.37 -15.17 -12.26
C CYS A 92 -4.91 -15.21 -12.25
N GLU A 93 -5.53 -14.27 -11.53
CA GLU A 93 -6.99 -14.18 -11.42
C GLU A 93 -7.64 -13.34 -12.56
N HIS A 94 -6.86 -12.98 -13.60
CA HIS A 94 -7.44 -12.39 -14.79
C HIS A 94 -8.27 -13.47 -15.53
N PRO A 95 -9.48 -13.16 -16.01
CA PRO A 95 -10.28 -14.11 -16.77
C PRO A 95 -9.46 -14.77 -17.89
N ASP A 96 -9.62 -16.08 -18.04
CA ASP A 96 -8.98 -16.93 -19.07
C ASP A 96 -7.43 -16.96 -19.00
N CYS A 97 -6.80 -16.52 -17.90
CA CYS A 97 -5.36 -16.62 -17.70
C CYS A 97 -4.99 -17.77 -16.78
N LEU A 98 -4.14 -18.68 -17.26
CA LEU A 98 -3.63 -19.82 -16.50
C LEU A 98 -2.15 -19.66 -16.08
N GLN A 99 -1.58 -18.47 -16.23
CA GLN A 99 -0.19 -18.21 -15.86
C GLN A 99 -0.05 -18.06 -14.34
N ASN A 100 1.14 -18.37 -13.84
CA ASN A 100 1.47 -18.04 -12.45
C ASN A 100 1.46 -16.52 -12.23
N GLY A 101 0.84 -16.09 -11.15
CA GLY A 101 0.79 -14.72 -10.70
C GLY A 101 1.72 -14.52 -9.51
N TYR A 102 2.50 -13.46 -9.56
CA TYR A 102 3.47 -13.08 -8.52
C TYR A 102 3.19 -11.68 -7.97
N ASN A 103 2.29 -10.93 -8.61
CA ASN A 103 2.02 -9.56 -8.27
C ASN A 103 0.71 -9.43 -7.50
N THR A 104 0.72 -8.69 -6.42
CA THR A 104 -0.49 -8.22 -5.74
C THR A 104 -1.09 -7.09 -6.56
N TYR A 105 -2.22 -7.33 -7.19
CA TYR A 105 -2.95 -6.32 -7.95
C TYR A 105 -4.02 -5.68 -7.09
N ARG A 106 -3.98 -4.35 -6.96
CA ARG A 106 -4.96 -3.54 -6.24
C ARG A 106 -5.84 -2.82 -7.24
N TYR A 107 -7.14 -2.92 -7.06
CA TYR A 107 -8.12 -2.26 -7.92
C TYR A 107 -9.37 -1.83 -7.13
N TYR A 108 -10.14 -0.95 -7.71
CA TYR A 108 -11.41 -0.46 -7.19
C TYR A 108 -12.54 -0.81 -8.16
N ILE A 109 -13.77 -0.87 -7.68
CA ILE A 109 -14.96 -0.97 -8.53
C ILE A 109 -15.68 0.37 -8.47
N VAL A 110 -15.76 1.06 -9.59
CA VAL A 110 -16.48 2.33 -9.74
C VAL A 110 -17.50 2.16 -10.83
N ASP A 111 -18.78 2.32 -10.52
CA ASP A 111 -19.91 2.12 -11.45
C ASP A 111 -19.86 0.76 -12.17
N GLY A 112 -19.46 -0.30 -11.45
CA GLY A 112 -19.30 -1.64 -12.01
C GLY A 112 -18.04 -1.86 -12.86
N ILE A 113 -17.20 -0.84 -13.02
CA ILE A 113 -15.97 -0.89 -13.82
C ILE A 113 -14.76 -1.14 -12.91
N GLU A 114 -13.88 -2.05 -13.34
CA GLU A 114 -12.58 -2.26 -12.68
C GLU A 114 -11.66 -1.06 -12.97
N CYS A 115 -11.20 -0.42 -11.90
CA CYS A 115 -10.31 0.72 -11.93
C CYS A 115 -9.01 0.37 -11.21
N PRO A 116 -7.86 0.27 -11.90
CA PRO A 116 -6.59 -0.04 -11.25
C PRO A 116 -6.21 1.06 -10.24
N ALA A 117 -5.52 0.66 -9.18
CA ALA A 117 -4.96 1.63 -8.25
C ALA A 117 -3.89 2.49 -8.92
N LEU A 118 -3.76 3.73 -8.49
CA LEU A 118 -2.68 4.61 -8.91
C LEU A 118 -1.38 4.29 -8.17
N TYR A 119 -0.23 4.53 -8.79
CA TYR A 119 1.07 4.28 -8.15
C TYR A 119 1.22 4.99 -6.80
N PHE A 120 0.68 6.21 -6.66
CA PHE A 120 0.68 6.99 -5.42
C PHE A 120 -0.51 6.70 -4.49
N ASP A 121 -1.26 5.63 -4.76
CA ASP A 121 -2.31 5.18 -3.83
C ASP A 121 -1.69 4.84 -2.45
N PRO A 122 -2.35 5.12 -1.31
CA PRO A 122 -1.78 4.88 0.01
C PRO A 122 -1.23 3.46 0.16
N LEU A 123 -0.01 3.33 0.68
CA LEU A 123 0.69 2.05 0.73
C LEU A 123 -0.12 1.00 1.49
N ILE A 124 -0.61 1.34 2.67
CA ILE A 124 -1.36 0.43 3.52
C ILE A 124 -2.84 0.80 3.46
N ILE A 125 -3.62 -0.08 2.83
CA ILE A 125 -5.07 -0.09 2.94
C ILE A 125 -5.46 -1.51 3.31
N ILE A 126 -6.09 -1.68 4.46
CA ILE A 126 -6.51 -2.99 4.94
C ILE A 126 -7.62 -3.51 4.04
N GLY A 127 -7.35 -4.61 3.37
CA GLY A 127 -8.28 -5.33 2.52
C GLY A 127 -9.13 -6.33 3.31
N GLY A 128 -9.78 -7.22 2.59
CA GLY A 128 -10.54 -8.34 3.14
C GLY A 128 -10.79 -9.35 2.02
N ASP A 129 -11.19 -10.57 2.40
CA ASP A 129 -11.38 -11.69 1.49
C ASP A 129 -12.62 -11.59 0.60
N ARG A 130 -13.49 -10.61 0.86
CA ARG A 130 -14.71 -10.41 0.07
C ARG A 130 -14.54 -9.25 -0.90
N LYS A 131 -15.00 -9.46 -2.14
CA LYS A 131 -15.07 -8.40 -3.14
C LYS A 131 -15.95 -7.26 -2.62
N LYS A 132 -15.43 -6.04 -2.72
CA LYS A 132 -16.10 -4.81 -2.30
C LYS A 132 -16.54 -4.03 -3.53
N GLU A 133 -17.75 -3.51 -3.48
CA GLU A 133 -18.31 -2.63 -4.49
C GLU A 133 -18.21 -1.15 -4.10
N ASP A 134 -17.81 -0.87 -2.86
CA ASP A 134 -17.55 0.50 -2.37
C ASP A 134 -16.34 1.08 -3.13
N PRO A 135 -16.49 2.17 -3.90
CA PRO A 135 -15.42 2.75 -4.69
C PRO A 135 -14.28 3.35 -3.86
N PHE A 136 -14.50 3.55 -2.57
CA PHE A 136 -13.45 4.00 -1.63
C PHE A 136 -12.57 2.86 -1.12
N GLU A 137 -13.03 1.61 -1.19
CA GLU A 137 -12.35 0.45 -0.65
C GLU A 137 -11.75 -0.41 -1.75
N PRO A 138 -10.43 -0.73 -1.68
CA PRO A 138 -9.80 -1.53 -2.70
C PRO A 138 -10.16 -3.00 -2.60
N ASN A 139 -10.03 -3.66 -3.74
CA ASN A 139 -9.97 -5.10 -3.88
C ASN A 139 -8.54 -5.51 -4.19
N TYR A 140 -8.22 -6.76 -3.88
CA TYR A 140 -6.91 -7.36 -4.16
C TYR A 140 -7.09 -8.68 -4.87
N CYS A 141 -6.23 -8.97 -5.82
CA CYS A 141 -6.12 -10.27 -6.46
C CYS A 141 -4.70 -10.51 -6.94
N THR A 142 -4.41 -11.74 -7.34
CA THR A 142 -3.11 -12.11 -7.90
C THR A 142 -3.11 -11.91 -9.41
N ARG A 143 -2.08 -11.29 -9.96
CA ARG A 143 -1.88 -11.11 -11.41
C ARG A 143 -0.48 -11.56 -11.85
N CYS A 144 -0.38 -12.11 -13.07
CA CYS A 144 0.90 -12.28 -13.73
C CYS A 144 1.40 -10.95 -14.30
N ASP A 145 2.64 -10.91 -14.78
CA ASP A 145 3.25 -9.66 -15.30
C ASP A 145 2.49 -9.05 -16.48
N GLN A 146 1.83 -9.86 -17.29
CA GLN A 146 1.02 -9.36 -18.42
C GLN A 146 -0.28 -8.68 -17.97
N HIS A 147 -0.84 -9.09 -16.82
CA HIS A 147 -2.12 -8.60 -16.30
C HIS A 147 -1.98 -7.75 -15.04
N HIS A 148 -0.76 -7.53 -14.58
CA HIS A 148 -0.48 -6.55 -13.53
C HIS A 148 -0.27 -5.18 -14.15
N PHE A 149 -1.15 -4.26 -13.81
CA PHE A 149 -1.09 -2.91 -14.31
C PHE A 149 -1.16 -1.90 -13.16
N LEU A 150 -0.20 -0.98 -13.13
CA LEU A 150 -0.09 0.05 -12.09
C LEU A 150 0.23 1.40 -12.75
N PRO A 151 -0.79 2.20 -13.09
CA PRO A 151 -0.64 3.47 -13.78
C PRO A 151 -0.16 4.59 -12.85
N GLY A 152 0.32 5.67 -13.44
CA GLY A 152 0.67 6.91 -12.75
C GLY A 152 2.08 6.93 -12.16
N LYS A 153 2.94 5.97 -12.46
CA LYS A 153 4.33 5.95 -11.97
C LYS A 153 5.12 7.15 -12.53
N GLN A 154 4.99 7.43 -13.83
CA GLN A 154 5.64 8.59 -14.45
C GLN A 154 5.17 9.89 -13.83
N TYR A 155 3.86 10.11 -13.73
CA TYR A 155 3.31 11.27 -13.05
C TYR A 155 3.83 11.43 -11.62
N THR A 156 3.87 10.33 -10.86
CA THR A 156 4.33 10.35 -9.47
C THR A 156 5.75 10.88 -9.34
N PHE A 157 6.67 10.40 -10.19
CA PHE A 157 8.09 10.76 -10.06
C PHE A 157 8.46 12.07 -10.75
N PHE A 158 7.80 12.43 -11.84
CA PHE A 158 8.19 13.59 -12.64
C PHE A 158 7.28 14.80 -12.46
N THR A 159 6.14 14.65 -11.78
CA THR A 159 5.22 15.76 -11.49
C THR A 159 4.90 15.85 -10.00
N LEU A 160 4.25 14.84 -9.42
CA LEU A 160 3.74 14.90 -8.05
C LEU A 160 4.87 15.09 -7.00
N LYS A 161 5.94 14.30 -7.05
CA LYS A 161 7.07 14.45 -6.12
C LYS A 161 7.79 15.79 -6.27
N PRO A 162 8.14 16.28 -7.46
CA PRO A 162 8.65 17.63 -7.64
C PRO A 162 7.77 18.71 -7.04
N LEU A 163 6.45 18.67 -7.26
CA LEU A 163 5.50 19.59 -6.63
C LEU A 163 5.52 19.52 -5.10
N GLY A 164 5.60 18.30 -4.55
CA GLY A 164 5.77 18.09 -3.11
C GLY A 164 7.08 18.65 -2.57
N ILE A 165 8.19 18.54 -3.31
CA ILE A 165 9.48 19.12 -2.95
C ILE A 165 9.42 20.66 -2.94
N GLU A 166 8.78 21.27 -3.93
CA GLU A 166 8.55 22.73 -3.95
C GLU A 166 7.71 23.19 -2.76
N ALA A 167 6.62 22.48 -2.49
CA ALA A 167 5.77 22.73 -1.34
C ALA A 167 6.54 22.66 -0.02
N SER A 168 7.43 21.67 0.14
CA SER A 168 8.28 21.52 1.34
C SER A 168 9.20 22.74 1.57
N ARG A 169 9.54 23.48 0.51
CA ARG A 169 10.36 24.70 0.54
C ARG A 169 9.53 25.98 0.71
N GLY A 170 8.21 25.85 0.90
CA GLY A 170 7.28 26.95 1.10
C GLY A 170 6.50 27.38 -0.15
N ASN A 171 6.83 26.87 -1.35
CA ASN A 171 6.09 27.16 -2.58
C ASN A 171 4.95 26.15 -2.76
N MET A 172 3.84 26.34 -2.05
CA MET A 172 2.69 25.40 -2.08
C MET A 172 1.76 25.63 -3.28
N GLN A 173 1.85 26.78 -3.94
CA GLN A 173 0.88 27.18 -4.98
C GLN A 173 0.80 26.21 -6.16
N PRO A 174 1.92 25.68 -6.74
CA PRO A 174 1.84 24.74 -7.85
C PRO A 174 1.17 23.42 -7.45
N LEU A 175 1.48 22.89 -6.26
CA LEU A 175 0.84 21.68 -5.75
C LEU A 175 -0.66 21.91 -5.54
N MET A 176 -1.06 23.04 -4.96
CA MET A 176 -2.45 23.40 -4.73
C MET A 176 -3.23 23.49 -6.05
N GLN A 177 -2.65 24.08 -7.08
CA GLN A 177 -3.26 24.18 -8.41
C GLN A 177 -3.48 22.81 -9.05
N GLU A 178 -2.49 21.93 -8.98
CA GLU A 178 -2.62 20.56 -9.51
C GLU A 178 -3.70 19.77 -8.77
N LEU A 179 -3.71 19.81 -7.43
CA LEU A 179 -4.72 19.11 -6.62
C LEU A 179 -6.13 19.67 -6.85
N ALA A 180 -6.28 20.99 -7.02
CA ALA A 180 -7.55 21.61 -7.39
C ALA A 180 -8.02 21.13 -8.77
N ALA A 181 -7.13 21.08 -9.76
CA ALA A 181 -7.47 20.56 -11.08
C ALA A 181 -7.92 19.08 -11.03
N ILE A 182 -7.22 18.25 -10.27
CA ILE A 182 -7.60 16.84 -10.06
C ILE A 182 -9.01 16.73 -9.45
N GLN A 183 -9.37 17.61 -8.54
CA GLN A 183 -10.65 17.58 -7.82
C GLN A 183 -11.81 18.14 -8.64
N ASP A 184 -11.60 19.30 -9.26
CA ASP A 184 -12.67 20.08 -9.89
C ASP A 184 -12.89 19.70 -11.35
N ASP A 185 -11.81 19.47 -12.10
CA ASP A 185 -11.81 19.12 -13.51
C ASP A 185 -10.52 18.39 -13.87
N ILE A 186 -10.53 17.07 -13.69
CA ILE A 186 -9.34 16.23 -13.85
C ILE A 186 -8.68 16.36 -15.23
N GLU A 187 -9.44 16.70 -16.28
CA GLU A 187 -8.92 16.85 -17.65
C GLU A 187 -7.93 18.04 -17.76
N ARG A 188 -7.93 18.96 -16.79
CA ARG A 188 -6.98 20.06 -16.71
C ARG A 188 -5.72 19.77 -15.91
N SER A 189 -5.66 18.61 -15.26
CA SER A 189 -4.52 18.24 -14.44
C SER A 189 -3.35 17.70 -15.27
N GLU A 190 -2.14 17.85 -14.75
CA GLU A 190 -0.96 17.18 -15.30
C GLU A 190 -1.05 15.65 -15.17
N LEU A 191 -1.83 15.16 -14.19
CA LEU A 191 -2.15 13.75 -14.07
C LEU A 191 -2.87 13.24 -15.34
N PHE A 192 -3.93 13.91 -15.76
CA PHE A 192 -4.66 13.53 -16.96
C PHE A 192 -3.81 13.68 -18.23
N ASN A 193 -3.05 14.77 -18.36
CA ASN A 193 -2.16 15.00 -19.48
C ASN A 193 -1.12 13.88 -19.63
N THR A 194 -0.55 13.43 -18.51
CA THR A 194 0.40 12.31 -18.49
C THR A 194 -0.29 11.02 -18.94
N PHE A 195 -1.48 10.72 -18.42
CA PHE A 195 -2.25 9.53 -18.80
C PHE A 195 -2.68 9.54 -20.26
N LYS A 196 -3.12 10.70 -20.76
CA LYS A 196 -3.47 10.89 -22.15
C LYS A 196 -2.29 10.58 -23.07
N THR A 197 -1.12 11.10 -22.74
CA THR A 197 0.11 10.87 -23.51
C THR A 197 0.55 9.40 -23.46
N GLU A 198 0.49 8.77 -22.28
CA GLU A 198 0.95 7.39 -22.10
C GLU A 198 -0.02 6.35 -22.67
N TYR A 199 -1.35 6.59 -22.61
CA TYR A 199 -2.35 5.55 -22.87
C TYR A 199 -3.33 5.84 -24.00
N LEU A 200 -3.45 7.08 -24.47
CA LEU A 200 -4.31 7.43 -25.60
C LEU A 200 -3.53 7.86 -26.84
N ASP A 201 -2.63 8.82 -26.68
CA ASP A 201 -1.90 9.45 -27.78
C ASP A 201 -0.58 8.71 -28.09
N CYS A 202 -0.53 7.40 -27.84
CA CYS A 202 0.64 6.55 -28.04
C CYS A 202 0.43 5.54 -29.19
N ALA A 203 1.50 4.87 -29.59
CA ALA A 203 1.47 3.89 -30.69
C ALA A 203 0.55 2.68 -30.44
N ASN A 204 0.35 2.31 -29.18
CA ASN A 204 -0.54 1.21 -28.77
C ASN A 204 -1.51 1.70 -27.69
N PRO A 205 -2.61 2.36 -28.04
CA PRO A 205 -3.57 2.90 -27.09
C PRO A 205 -4.19 1.82 -26.20
N SER A 206 -4.35 2.15 -24.92
CA SER A 206 -4.99 1.30 -23.91
C SER A 206 -5.96 2.15 -23.08
N PRO A 207 -7.13 2.52 -23.65
CA PRO A 207 -8.05 3.46 -23.00
C PRO A 207 -8.63 2.94 -21.69
N GLU A 208 -8.69 1.64 -21.48
CA GLU A 208 -9.11 1.03 -20.21
C GLU A 208 -8.20 1.43 -19.02
N ARG A 209 -6.97 1.81 -19.28
CA ARG A 209 -6.01 2.25 -18.26
C ARG A 209 -6.37 3.60 -17.65
N ILE A 210 -7.13 4.43 -18.38
CA ILE A 210 -7.65 5.69 -17.86
C ILE A 210 -8.71 5.49 -16.78
N ASN A 211 -9.30 4.30 -16.68
CA ASN A 211 -10.25 4.01 -15.61
C ASN A 211 -9.67 4.24 -14.20
N ALA A 212 -8.36 4.20 -14.04
CA ALA A 212 -7.72 4.57 -12.77
C ALA A 212 -8.08 6.00 -12.29
N LEU A 213 -8.41 6.91 -13.23
CA LEU A 213 -8.81 8.28 -12.93
C LEU A 213 -10.26 8.42 -12.45
N ARG A 214 -11.05 7.34 -12.45
CA ARG A 214 -12.41 7.31 -11.91
C ARG A 214 -12.45 7.09 -10.40
N VAL A 215 -11.35 6.62 -9.83
CA VAL A 215 -11.27 6.31 -8.40
C VAL A 215 -11.50 7.59 -7.59
N PRO A 216 -12.35 7.59 -6.55
CA PRO A 216 -12.59 8.79 -5.76
C PRO A 216 -11.39 9.19 -4.91
N CYS A 217 -11.36 10.44 -4.49
CA CYS A 217 -10.34 10.98 -3.57
C CYS A 217 -8.91 10.92 -4.12
N ILE A 218 -8.70 11.17 -5.42
CA ILE A 218 -7.35 11.13 -6.02
C ILE A 218 -6.44 12.21 -5.39
N ALA A 219 -6.95 13.42 -5.14
CA ALA A 219 -6.18 14.51 -4.51
C ALA A 219 -5.76 14.12 -3.08
N GLU A 220 -6.66 13.51 -2.30
CA GLU A 220 -6.36 13.00 -0.96
C GLU A 220 -5.30 11.88 -0.99
N ARG A 221 -5.39 10.98 -1.97
CA ARG A 221 -4.39 9.89 -2.15
C ARG A 221 -3.01 10.48 -2.44
N ALA A 222 -2.92 11.48 -3.32
CA ALA A 222 -1.69 12.20 -3.61
C ALA A 222 -1.11 12.87 -2.35
N LEU A 223 -1.96 13.51 -1.53
CA LEU A 223 -1.53 14.11 -0.27
C LEU A 223 -1.03 13.08 0.75
N ILE A 224 -1.71 11.95 0.90
CA ILE A 224 -1.26 10.86 1.78
C ILE A 224 0.11 10.36 1.34
N PHE A 225 0.32 10.17 0.05
CA PHE A 225 1.61 9.76 -0.51
C PHE A 225 2.71 10.77 -0.16
N LEU A 226 2.49 12.06 -0.41
CA LEU A 226 3.48 13.11 -0.13
C LEU A 226 3.75 13.28 1.37
N PHE A 227 2.71 13.20 2.20
CA PHE A 227 2.81 13.40 3.64
C PHE A 227 3.30 12.16 4.37
N ALA A 228 2.62 11.01 4.21
CA ALA A 228 2.87 9.83 5.02
C ALA A 228 4.04 8.97 4.51
N GLU A 229 4.20 8.86 3.19
CA GLU A 229 5.23 7.99 2.62
C GLU A 229 6.52 8.77 2.28
N GLN A 230 6.39 9.96 1.67
CA GLN A 230 7.55 10.72 1.19
C GLN A 230 8.08 11.72 2.22
N ASN A 231 7.31 12.02 3.27
CA ASN A 231 7.65 13.00 4.31
C ASN A 231 8.00 14.39 3.73
N LEU A 232 7.35 14.78 2.63
CA LEU A 232 7.58 16.04 1.93
C LEU A 232 6.71 17.20 2.46
N LEU A 233 5.60 16.88 3.13
CA LEU A 233 4.69 17.90 3.68
C LEU A 233 4.75 17.90 5.21
N SER A 234 4.70 19.08 5.80
CA SER A 234 4.46 19.23 7.24
C SER A 234 2.98 19.04 7.58
N ALA A 235 2.67 18.83 8.87
CA ALA A 235 1.29 18.75 9.35
C ALA A 235 0.50 20.04 9.06
N ASP A 236 1.13 21.21 9.16
CA ASP A 236 0.49 22.50 8.88
C ASP A 236 0.20 22.70 7.40
N GLN A 237 1.14 22.32 6.53
CA GLN A 237 0.92 22.35 5.08
C GLN A 237 -0.22 21.41 4.67
N MET A 238 -0.24 20.19 5.26
CA MET A 238 -1.32 19.23 5.03
C MET A 238 -2.69 19.84 5.44
N ARG A 239 -2.79 20.42 6.64
CA ARG A 239 -4.03 21.07 7.12
C ARG A 239 -4.47 22.21 6.20
N THR A 240 -3.52 23.04 5.77
CA THR A 240 -3.79 24.16 4.86
C THR A 240 -4.38 23.67 3.55
N LEU A 241 -3.72 22.69 2.88
CA LEU A 241 -4.20 22.14 1.62
C LEU A 241 -5.59 21.50 1.75
N VAL A 242 -5.82 20.72 2.80
CA VAL A 242 -7.12 20.08 3.05
C VAL A 242 -8.23 21.11 3.28
N LYS A 243 -7.93 22.20 4.00
CA LYS A 243 -8.89 23.27 4.27
C LYS A 243 -9.21 24.07 3.02
N GLU A 244 -8.18 24.55 2.30
CA GLU A 244 -8.34 25.41 1.12
C GLU A 244 -9.02 24.68 -0.05
N LEU A 245 -8.74 23.39 -0.21
CA LEU A 245 -9.30 22.57 -1.27
C LEU A 245 -10.57 21.80 -0.84
N HIS A 246 -11.05 21.98 0.38
CA HIS A 246 -12.21 21.28 0.92
C HIS A 246 -12.19 19.75 0.77
N LEU A 247 -11.01 19.14 0.96
CA LEU A 247 -10.80 17.71 0.75
C LEU A 247 -11.51 16.84 1.80
N ASN A 248 -11.71 15.57 1.47
CA ASN A 248 -12.42 14.61 2.31
C ASN A 248 -11.60 14.20 3.55
N LYS A 249 -11.87 14.85 4.68
CA LYS A 249 -11.18 14.60 5.96
C LYS A 249 -11.41 13.21 6.49
N GLU A 250 -12.61 12.65 6.34
CA GLU A 250 -12.93 11.31 6.84
C GLU A 250 -12.09 10.25 6.12
N TYR A 251 -11.98 10.38 4.80
CA TYR A 251 -11.10 9.53 4.00
C TYR A 251 -9.64 9.66 4.44
N LEU A 252 -9.14 10.89 4.60
CA LEU A 252 -7.78 11.17 5.04
C LEU A 252 -7.49 10.57 6.41
N ASP A 253 -8.34 10.78 7.41
CA ASP A 253 -8.17 10.25 8.77
C ASP A 253 -8.06 8.72 8.77
N LYS A 254 -8.99 8.07 8.07
CA LYS A 254 -8.99 6.61 7.95
C LYS A 254 -7.69 6.10 7.33
N ARG A 255 -7.24 6.70 6.22
CA ARG A 255 -6.04 6.23 5.50
C ARG A 255 -4.74 6.59 6.22
N LEU A 256 -4.65 7.75 6.84
CA LEU A 256 -3.48 8.16 7.63
C LEU A 256 -3.30 7.28 8.87
N SER A 257 -4.40 6.86 9.52
CA SER A 257 -4.33 5.93 10.66
C SER A 257 -3.73 4.58 10.26
N TYR A 258 -4.13 4.02 9.11
CA TYR A 258 -3.58 2.77 8.59
C TYR A 258 -2.08 2.89 8.27
N ASN A 259 -1.66 4.06 7.77
CA ASN A 259 -0.26 4.33 7.43
C ASN A 259 0.55 4.82 8.65
N LYS A 260 0.06 4.62 9.88
CA LYS A 260 0.73 4.95 11.15
C LYS A 260 1.17 6.42 11.26
N ARG A 261 0.46 7.32 10.59
CA ARG A 261 0.73 8.75 10.59
C ARG A 261 -0.54 9.59 10.77
N PRO A 262 -1.25 9.41 11.91
CA PRO A 262 -2.47 10.16 12.17
C PRO A 262 -2.18 11.68 12.22
N LEU A 263 -3.16 12.46 11.77
CA LEU A 263 -3.10 13.92 11.79
C LEU A 263 -4.23 14.47 12.65
N VAL A 264 -3.91 15.40 13.56
CA VAL A 264 -4.91 16.13 14.35
C VAL A 264 -5.33 17.37 13.56
N TRP A 265 -6.62 17.51 13.33
CA TRP A 265 -7.22 18.65 12.67
C TRP A 265 -7.63 19.68 13.75
N ASN A 266 -6.83 20.70 13.93
CA ASN A 266 -7.15 21.79 14.85
C ASN A 266 -7.93 22.88 14.12
#